data_02657699d1c36f6c18ec55e5729efc36
#
_entry.id   02657699d1c36f6c18ec55e5729efc36
#
_cell.length_a   1.000
_cell.length_b   1.000
_cell.length_c   1.000
_cell.angle_alpha   90.00
_cell.angle_beta   90.00
_cell.angle_gamma   90.00
#
_symmetry.space_group_name_H-M   'P 1'
#
loop_
_entity.id
_entity.type
_entity.pdbx_description
1 polymer ?
#
loop_
_entity_poly.entity_id
_entity_poly.type
_entity_poly.pdbx_seq_one_letter_code
_entity_poly.pdbx_strand_id
1 'polypeptide(L)'
;MTHTSDKYVTDEELELVTRGKADGIYMKAPNGSPTSLNERQWVQVRTRAFKNWFGDWENVPEAASRIVDENGEPLVVHHGTPLRRDQITPERGWQRDGITYISQKAPFHTFKGGEYSGLIFTSVDAEKARGIAETRAMSIPDDKYGNEQWTEEGYVYDLYVNSRNPFDPKDGQAVKKILQSLG
;
A
#
# COMPACT_ATOMS: atom_id res chain seq x y z
N MET A 1 9.27 9.22 -28.85
CA MET A 1 8.71 10.03 -27.73
C MET A 1 7.23 9.70 -27.63
N THR A 2 6.87 8.77 -26.77
CA THR A 2 5.49 8.30 -26.60
C THR A 2 4.92 8.99 -25.37
N HIS A 3 3.97 9.91 -25.60
CA HIS A 3 3.15 10.52 -24.57
C HIS A 3 2.26 9.48 -23.89
N THR A 4 2.74 8.89 -22.82
CA THR A 4 1.95 7.98 -21.97
C THR A 4 1.23 8.72 -20.83
N SER A 5 1.39 10.04 -20.77
CA SER A 5 0.88 10.88 -19.67
C SER A 5 -0.58 11.29 -19.82
N ASP A 6 -1.14 11.34 -21.04
CA ASP A 6 -2.43 11.97 -21.26
C ASP A 6 -3.65 11.09 -20.95
N LYS A 7 -3.44 9.82 -20.65
CA LYS A 7 -4.55 8.85 -20.53
C LYS A 7 -5.20 8.79 -19.14
N TYR A 8 -4.61 9.41 -18.12
CA TYR A 8 -5.01 9.24 -16.71
C TYR A 8 -5.02 10.53 -15.89
N VAL A 9 -4.87 11.68 -16.51
CA VAL A 9 -4.90 12.97 -15.81
C VAL A 9 -6.34 13.49 -15.83
N THR A 10 -6.96 13.57 -14.68
CA THR A 10 -8.27 14.19 -14.50
C THR A 10 -8.10 15.72 -14.46
N ASP A 11 -9.20 16.48 -14.70
CA ASP A 11 -9.20 17.94 -14.56
C ASP A 11 -8.74 18.38 -13.16
N GLU A 12 -9.13 17.63 -12.11
CA GLU A 12 -8.68 17.87 -10.73
C GLU A 12 -7.16 17.72 -10.58
N GLU A 13 -6.58 16.66 -11.15
CA GLU A 13 -5.13 16.42 -11.08
C GLU A 13 -4.36 17.50 -11.83
N LEU A 14 -4.85 17.93 -13.00
CA LEU A 14 -4.25 19.01 -13.77
C LEU A 14 -4.33 20.35 -13.03
N GLU A 15 -5.45 20.64 -12.38
CA GLU A 15 -5.61 21.82 -11.54
C GLU A 15 -4.63 21.82 -10.36
N LEU A 16 -4.47 20.69 -9.67
CA LEU A 16 -3.53 20.53 -8.56
C LEU A 16 -2.08 20.84 -8.99
N VAL A 17 -1.65 20.31 -10.13
CA VAL A 17 -0.31 20.58 -10.67
C VAL A 17 -0.15 22.05 -11.04
N THR A 18 -1.12 22.62 -11.74
CA THR A 18 -1.08 24.00 -12.22
C THR A 18 -1.03 24.99 -11.05
N ARG A 19 -1.92 24.80 -10.07
CA ARG A 19 -1.95 25.61 -8.85
C ARG A 19 -0.68 25.42 -8.02
N GLY A 20 -0.24 24.18 -7.83
CA GLY A 20 0.97 23.87 -7.08
C GLY A 20 2.21 24.56 -7.65
N LYS A 21 2.33 24.65 -8.98
CA LYS A 21 3.40 25.40 -9.66
C LYS A 21 3.26 26.90 -9.47
N ALA A 22 2.06 27.44 -9.59
CA ALA A 22 1.79 28.88 -9.41
C ALA A 22 2.09 29.33 -7.97
N ASP A 23 1.72 28.53 -6.97
CA ASP A 23 1.90 28.82 -5.55
C ASP A 23 3.32 28.45 -5.05
N GLY A 24 4.16 27.85 -5.88
CA GLY A 24 5.53 27.45 -5.53
C GLY A 24 5.61 26.28 -4.53
N ILE A 25 4.53 25.51 -4.39
CA ILE A 25 4.45 24.31 -3.51
C ILE A 25 4.55 22.98 -4.26
N TYR A 26 4.61 23.04 -5.60
CA TYR A 26 4.73 21.85 -6.42
C TYR A 26 5.96 21.02 -6.06
N MET A 27 5.78 19.72 -5.85
CA MET A 27 6.81 18.78 -5.40
C MET A 27 7.48 19.19 -4.08
N LYS A 28 6.69 19.80 -3.19
CA LYS A 28 7.10 20.09 -1.81
C LYS A 28 6.14 19.45 -0.82
N ALA A 29 6.69 19.11 0.34
CA ALA A 29 5.94 18.71 1.51
C ALA A 29 5.35 19.95 2.24
N PRO A 30 4.38 19.78 3.16
CA PRO A 30 3.78 20.91 3.91
C PRO A 30 4.79 21.76 4.69
N ASN A 31 5.89 21.17 5.14
CA ASN A 31 6.96 21.86 5.84
C ASN A 31 7.89 22.66 4.91
N GLY A 32 7.62 22.66 3.59
CA GLY A 32 8.42 23.36 2.57
C GLY A 32 9.64 22.59 2.06
N SER A 33 9.96 21.43 2.65
CA SER A 33 11.03 20.57 2.17
C SER A 33 10.68 19.92 0.82
N PRO A 34 11.65 19.45 0.03
CA PRO A 34 11.37 18.59 -1.10
C PRO A 34 10.54 17.37 -0.66
N THR A 35 9.54 17.01 -1.44
CA THR A 35 8.72 15.82 -1.16
C THR A 35 9.52 14.53 -1.38
N SER A 36 9.19 13.49 -0.61
CA SER A 36 9.65 12.12 -0.84
C SER A 36 8.82 11.38 -1.90
N LEU A 37 7.67 11.94 -2.27
CA LEU A 37 6.73 11.35 -3.22
C LEU A 37 7.18 11.62 -4.66
N ASN A 38 6.93 10.68 -5.57
CA ASN A 38 7.03 10.97 -7.00
C ASN A 38 5.86 11.85 -7.45
N GLU A 39 5.93 12.40 -8.65
CA GLU A 39 4.94 13.36 -9.18
C GLU A 39 3.50 12.81 -9.12
N ARG A 40 3.30 11.57 -9.54
CA ARG A 40 1.99 10.91 -9.51
C ARG A 40 1.46 10.75 -8.09
N GLN A 41 2.31 10.31 -7.18
CA GLN A 41 1.99 10.17 -5.76
C GLN A 41 1.67 11.52 -5.13
N TRP A 42 2.47 12.56 -5.44
CA TRP A 42 2.28 13.92 -4.94
C TRP A 42 0.90 14.48 -5.33
N VAL A 43 0.48 14.27 -6.57
CA VAL A 43 -0.86 14.64 -7.06
C VAL A 43 -1.94 13.79 -6.40
N GLN A 44 -1.76 12.46 -6.39
CA GLN A 44 -2.74 11.51 -5.86
C GLN A 44 -3.14 11.81 -4.41
N VAL A 45 -2.16 12.08 -3.54
CA VAL A 45 -2.44 12.31 -2.11
C VAL A 45 -3.17 13.63 -1.85
N ARG A 46 -3.23 14.53 -2.85
CA ARG A 46 -3.91 15.83 -2.79
C ARG A 46 -5.29 15.84 -3.42
N THR A 47 -5.67 14.77 -4.11
CA THR A 47 -7.04 14.64 -4.64
C THR A 47 -8.08 14.58 -3.53
N ARG A 48 -9.29 15.07 -3.84
CA ARG A 48 -10.43 14.97 -2.89
C ARG A 48 -10.75 13.54 -2.51
N ALA A 49 -10.67 12.61 -3.45
CA ALA A 49 -10.91 11.20 -3.19
C ALA A 49 -9.93 10.64 -2.15
N PHE A 50 -8.64 10.95 -2.29
CA PHE A 50 -7.64 10.53 -1.32
C PHE A 50 -7.85 11.18 0.05
N LYS A 51 -8.05 12.49 0.11
CA LYS A 51 -8.28 13.21 1.37
C LYS A 51 -9.56 12.76 2.09
N ASN A 52 -10.62 12.44 1.37
CA ASN A 52 -11.83 11.88 1.96
C ASN A 52 -11.58 10.51 2.63
N TRP A 53 -10.70 9.71 2.06
CA TRP A 53 -10.35 8.40 2.60
C TRP A 53 -9.29 8.49 3.71
N PHE A 54 -8.19 9.19 3.48
CA PHE A 54 -7.03 9.27 4.38
C PHE A 54 -7.24 10.28 5.52
N GLY A 55 -8.01 11.32 5.27
CA GLY A 55 -8.15 12.54 6.04
C GLY A 55 -7.42 13.71 5.36
N ASP A 56 -7.79 14.94 5.70
CA ASP A 56 -7.13 16.14 5.18
C ASP A 56 -5.81 16.39 5.95
N TRP A 57 -4.83 15.60 5.61
CA TRP A 57 -3.52 15.55 6.27
C TRP A 57 -2.72 16.86 6.14
N GLU A 58 -3.03 17.70 5.15
CA GLU A 58 -2.39 19.02 4.98
C GLU A 58 -2.96 20.08 5.91
N ASN A 59 -4.29 20.10 6.11
CA ASN A 59 -4.96 21.18 6.84
C ASN A 59 -5.45 20.76 8.22
N VAL A 60 -5.78 19.46 8.42
CA VAL A 60 -6.33 18.92 9.67
C VAL A 60 -5.63 17.58 10.00
N PRO A 61 -4.29 17.59 10.20
CA PRO A 61 -3.51 16.36 10.35
C PRO A 61 -3.92 15.52 11.56
N GLU A 62 -4.46 16.11 12.62
CA GLU A 62 -4.94 15.41 13.81
C GLU A 62 -6.19 14.53 13.54
N ALA A 63 -6.96 14.84 12.49
CA ALA A 63 -8.12 14.06 12.06
C ALA A 63 -7.80 13.07 10.93
N ALA A 64 -6.59 13.11 10.40
CA ALA A 64 -6.13 12.25 9.31
C ALA A 64 -5.49 10.95 9.82
N SER A 65 -5.11 10.08 8.89
CA SER A 65 -4.25 8.93 9.17
C SER A 65 -2.92 9.38 9.78
N ARG A 66 -2.42 8.63 10.75
CA ARG A 66 -1.10 8.86 11.38
C ARG A 66 0.05 8.15 10.68
N ILE A 67 -0.23 7.48 9.58
CA ILE A 67 0.81 6.83 8.78
C ILE A 67 1.37 7.85 7.79
N VAL A 68 2.26 8.67 8.30
CA VAL A 68 2.93 9.75 7.58
C VAL A 68 4.45 9.62 7.72
N ASP A 69 5.18 10.23 6.78
CA ASP A 69 6.64 10.31 6.83
C ASP A 69 7.11 11.46 7.78
N GLU A 70 8.41 11.66 7.85
CA GLU A 70 9.04 12.71 8.67
C GLU A 70 8.67 14.15 8.24
N ASN A 71 8.20 14.32 7.01
CA ASN A 71 7.72 15.60 6.46
C ASN A 71 6.22 15.82 6.67
N GLY A 72 5.51 14.84 7.26
CA GLY A 72 4.07 14.87 7.46
C GLY A 72 3.25 14.48 6.23
N GLU A 73 3.89 13.95 5.18
CA GLU A 73 3.21 13.46 3.98
C GLU A 73 2.73 12.01 4.18
N PRO A 74 1.65 11.56 3.51
CA PRO A 74 1.22 10.17 3.54
C PRO A 74 2.37 9.22 3.18
N LEU A 75 2.72 8.33 4.12
CA LEU A 75 3.84 7.40 3.95
C LEU A 75 3.52 6.35 2.90
N VAL A 76 4.39 6.23 1.90
CA VAL A 76 4.34 5.12 0.94
C VAL A 76 4.93 3.88 1.61
N VAL A 77 4.17 2.79 1.59
CA VAL A 77 4.62 1.47 2.01
C VAL A 77 4.54 0.50 0.84
N HIS A 78 5.36 -0.54 0.87
CA HIS A 78 5.54 -1.47 -0.23
C HIS A 78 5.03 -2.85 0.15
N HIS A 79 4.22 -3.45 -0.74
CA HIS A 79 3.74 -4.83 -0.60
C HIS A 79 4.32 -5.70 -1.70
N GLY A 80 5.09 -6.72 -1.31
CA GLY A 80 5.64 -7.71 -2.21
C GLY A 80 4.69 -8.90 -2.42
N THR A 81 4.39 -9.23 -3.67
CA THR A 81 3.50 -10.34 -4.04
C THR A 81 3.96 -11.00 -5.34
N PRO A 82 3.74 -12.31 -5.52
CA PRO A 82 4.00 -12.99 -6.78
C PRO A 82 2.92 -12.73 -7.84
N LEU A 83 1.84 -12.04 -7.52
CA LEU A 83 0.71 -11.85 -8.44
C LEU A 83 0.69 -10.48 -9.08
N ARG A 84 0.52 -10.45 -10.41
CA ARG A 84 0.17 -9.24 -11.15
C ARG A 84 -1.26 -8.83 -10.86
N ARG A 85 -1.55 -7.55 -11.00
CA ARG A 85 -2.87 -6.99 -10.75
C ARG A 85 -3.97 -7.60 -11.61
N ASP A 86 -3.66 -7.98 -12.84
CA ASP A 86 -4.59 -8.60 -13.80
C ASP A 86 -4.83 -10.10 -13.51
N GLN A 87 -3.98 -10.73 -12.72
CA GLN A 87 -4.13 -12.13 -12.28
C GLN A 87 -5.02 -12.27 -11.05
N ILE A 88 -5.34 -11.16 -10.39
CA ILE A 88 -6.10 -11.12 -9.16
C ILE A 88 -7.57 -10.97 -9.52
N THR A 89 -8.24 -12.10 -9.71
CA THR A 89 -9.70 -12.12 -9.90
C THR A 89 -10.39 -12.56 -8.62
N PRO A 90 -11.62 -12.08 -8.35
CA PRO A 90 -12.41 -12.49 -7.17
C PRO A 90 -12.67 -14.01 -7.11
N GLU A 91 -12.52 -14.70 -8.23
CA GLU A 91 -12.84 -16.11 -8.43
C GLU A 91 -11.65 -17.05 -8.24
N ARG A 92 -10.43 -16.52 -8.14
CA ARG A 92 -9.23 -17.32 -7.89
C ARG A 92 -8.90 -17.38 -6.40
N GLY A 93 -9.68 -18.16 -5.67
CA GLY A 93 -9.22 -18.74 -4.42
C GLY A 93 -8.55 -20.08 -4.73
N TRP A 94 -7.35 -20.34 -4.19
CA TRP A 94 -6.75 -21.67 -4.21
C TRP A 94 -6.54 -22.17 -2.79
N GLN A 95 -6.55 -23.49 -2.63
CA GLN A 95 -6.30 -24.12 -1.35
C GLN A 95 -5.01 -24.94 -1.42
N ARG A 96 -4.16 -24.79 -0.41
CA ARG A 96 -3.02 -25.66 -0.16
C ARG A 96 -2.93 -25.92 1.34
N ASP A 97 -2.76 -27.18 1.72
CA ASP A 97 -2.55 -27.60 3.11
C ASP A 97 -3.63 -27.09 4.09
N GLY A 98 -4.89 -27.06 3.65
CA GLY A 98 -6.00 -26.53 4.45
C GLY A 98 -6.07 -24.99 4.53
N ILE A 99 -5.16 -24.29 3.89
CA ILE A 99 -5.12 -22.82 3.83
C ILE A 99 -5.82 -22.36 2.56
N THR A 100 -6.85 -21.54 2.71
CA THR A 100 -7.53 -20.89 1.59
C THR A 100 -6.91 -19.54 1.33
N TYR A 101 -6.33 -19.37 0.17
CA TYR A 101 -5.86 -18.07 -0.32
C TYR A 101 -6.99 -17.41 -1.07
N ILE A 102 -7.48 -16.28 -0.57
CA ILE A 102 -8.53 -15.50 -1.24
C ILE A 102 -7.91 -14.25 -1.83
N SER A 103 -8.00 -14.11 -3.14
CA SER A 103 -7.84 -12.82 -3.76
C SER A 103 -9.13 -12.04 -3.53
N GLN A 104 -9.12 -11.08 -2.66
CA GLN A 104 -10.13 -10.04 -2.66
C GLN A 104 -9.82 -9.07 -3.81
N LYS A 105 -10.75 -8.18 -4.17
CA LYS A 105 -10.65 -7.18 -5.27
C LYS A 105 -9.39 -6.27 -5.26
N ALA A 106 -8.42 -6.60 -4.44
CA ALA A 106 -7.13 -5.91 -4.30
C ALA A 106 -5.99 -6.92 -4.49
N PRO A 107 -4.81 -6.49 -4.95
CA PRO A 107 -3.65 -7.34 -5.18
C PRO A 107 -3.00 -7.86 -3.88
N PHE A 108 -3.77 -8.04 -2.83
CA PHE A 108 -3.27 -8.39 -1.52
C PHE A 108 -3.65 -9.82 -1.17
N HIS A 109 -2.65 -10.61 -0.84
CA HIS A 109 -2.86 -11.91 -0.23
C HIS A 109 -3.18 -11.72 1.24
N THR A 110 -4.37 -12.16 1.63
CA THR A 110 -4.65 -12.46 3.02
C THR A 110 -4.56 -13.96 3.22
N PHE A 111 -3.79 -14.41 4.19
CA PHE A 111 -3.83 -15.80 4.60
C PHE A 111 -5.14 -16.08 5.34
N LYS A 112 -5.88 -17.10 4.91
CA LYS A 112 -6.99 -17.67 5.69
C LYS A 112 -6.51 -18.97 6.31
N GLY A 113 -6.53 -19.02 7.63
CA GLY A 113 -6.04 -20.15 8.40
C GLY A 113 -4.60 -19.93 8.89
N GLY A 114 -4.36 -20.30 10.14
CA GLY A 114 -3.08 -20.09 10.81
C GLY A 114 -2.95 -18.72 11.50
N GLU A 115 -1.82 -18.55 12.15
CA GLU A 115 -1.50 -17.41 13.05
C GLU A 115 -1.56 -16.05 12.36
N TYR A 116 -1.38 -15.99 11.04
CA TYR A 116 -1.31 -14.75 10.25
C TYR A 116 -2.53 -14.54 9.34
N SER A 117 -3.64 -15.20 9.66
CA SER A 117 -4.87 -15.09 8.87
C SER A 117 -5.37 -13.66 8.79
N GLY A 118 -5.64 -13.19 7.58
CA GLY A 118 -6.20 -11.86 7.33
C GLY A 118 -5.20 -10.69 7.39
N LEU A 119 -3.91 -10.95 7.64
CA LEU A 119 -2.89 -9.90 7.69
C LEU A 119 -2.32 -9.57 6.32
N ILE A 120 -2.09 -8.30 6.08
CA ILE A 120 -1.35 -7.77 4.94
C ILE A 120 -0.03 -7.21 5.47
N PHE A 121 1.08 -7.74 4.98
CA PHE A 121 2.41 -7.28 5.35
C PHE A 121 2.91 -6.24 4.36
N THR A 122 3.42 -5.14 4.90
CA THR A 122 4.06 -4.08 4.13
C THR A 122 5.41 -3.73 4.72
N SER A 123 6.26 -3.10 3.92
CA SER A 123 7.55 -2.57 4.34
C SER A 123 7.69 -1.12 3.90
N VAL A 124 8.38 -0.30 4.67
CA VAL A 124 8.84 1.03 4.22
C VAL A 124 10.06 0.94 3.29
N ASP A 125 10.64 -0.24 3.19
CA ASP A 125 11.81 -0.54 2.36
C ASP A 125 11.36 -1.37 1.14
N ALA A 126 11.43 -0.77 -0.05
CA ALA A 126 11.02 -1.38 -1.30
C ALA A 126 11.84 -2.63 -1.65
N GLU A 127 13.14 -2.67 -1.30
CA GLU A 127 14.01 -3.83 -1.58
C GLU A 127 13.63 -5.03 -0.71
N LYS A 128 13.23 -4.79 0.55
CA LYS A 128 12.67 -5.86 1.39
C LYS A 128 11.35 -6.40 0.82
N ALA A 129 10.47 -5.52 0.35
CA ALA A 129 9.24 -5.93 -0.31
C ALA A 129 9.53 -6.74 -1.59
N ARG A 130 10.53 -6.35 -2.37
CA ARG A 130 10.99 -7.07 -3.55
C ARG A 130 11.49 -8.47 -3.20
N GLY A 131 12.37 -8.58 -2.20
CA GLY A 131 12.87 -9.89 -1.74
C GLY A 131 11.75 -10.84 -1.27
N ILE A 132 10.71 -10.28 -0.61
CA ILE A 132 9.51 -11.05 -0.24
C ILE A 132 8.74 -11.50 -1.49
N ALA A 133 8.56 -10.61 -2.46
CA ALA A 133 7.86 -10.90 -3.70
C ALA A 133 8.54 -12.04 -4.48
N GLU A 134 9.86 -11.96 -4.64
CA GLU A 134 10.69 -12.97 -5.33
C GLU A 134 10.65 -14.32 -4.60
N THR A 135 10.85 -14.31 -3.28
CA THR A 135 10.76 -15.54 -2.47
C THR A 135 9.40 -16.21 -2.59
N ARG A 136 8.32 -15.43 -2.61
CA ARG A 136 6.96 -15.95 -2.75
C ARG A 136 6.63 -16.36 -4.17
N ALA A 137 7.21 -15.74 -5.18
CA ALA A 137 7.08 -16.15 -6.58
C ALA A 137 7.58 -17.58 -6.78
N MET A 138 8.66 -17.99 -6.08
CA MET A 138 9.18 -19.34 -6.09
C MET A 138 8.29 -20.37 -5.35
N SER A 139 7.27 -19.93 -4.62
CA SER A 139 6.39 -20.76 -3.81
C SER A 139 4.91 -20.72 -4.23
N ILE A 140 4.61 -20.34 -5.47
CA ILE A 140 3.25 -20.38 -5.99
C ILE A 140 2.79 -21.85 -6.05
N PRO A 141 1.60 -22.17 -5.48
CA PRO A 141 1.07 -23.52 -5.53
C PRO A 141 0.79 -23.97 -6.97
N ASP A 142 0.90 -25.27 -7.16
CA ASP A 142 0.56 -25.98 -8.37
C ASP A 142 -0.79 -25.53 -8.98
N ASP A 143 -0.88 -25.66 -10.28
CA ASP A 143 -2.18 -25.65 -10.94
C ASP A 143 -3.02 -26.84 -10.42
N LYS A 144 -4.30 -26.89 -10.81
CA LYS A 144 -5.22 -27.98 -10.41
C LYS A 144 -4.76 -29.40 -10.81
N TYR A 145 -3.63 -29.52 -11.51
CA TYR A 145 -3.03 -30.78 -11.98
C TYR A 145 -1.75 -31.13 -11.23
N GLY A 146 -1.34 -30.36 -10.22
CA GLY A 146 -0.13 -30.60 -9.43
C GLY A 146 1.17 -30.16 -10.13
N ASN A 147 1.11 -29.33 -11.16
CA ASN A 147 2.29 -28.76 -11.80
C ASN A 147 2.71 -27.48 -11.10
N GLU A 148 3.89 -27.45 -10.54
CA GLU A 148 4.48 -26.23 -9.97
C GLU A 148 4.64 -25.18 -11.06
N GLN A 149 3.85 -24.10 -10.96
CA GLN A 149 4.05 -22.93 -11.82
C GLN A 149 5.00 -21.96 -11.10
N TRP A 150 6.25 -22.04 -11.45
CA TRP A 150 7.26 -21.07 -11.02
C TRP A 150 7.03 -19.78 -11.79
N THR A 151 6.68 -18.71 -11.10
CA THR A 151 6.80 -17.38 -11.70
C THR A 151 8.13 -16.80 -11.27
N GLU A 152 8.97 -16.45 -12.23
CA GLU A 152 10.29 -15.85 -11.97
C GLU A 152 10.19 -14.41 -11.48
N GLU A 153 9.00 -13.79 -11.55
CA GLU A 153 8.79 -12.38 -11.28
C GLU A 153 7.93 -12.14 -10.03
N GLY A 154 8.49 -11.45 -9.08
CA GLY A 154 7.74 -10.85 -7.99
C GLY A 154 7.36 -9.39 -8.32
N TYR A 155 6.21 -8.94 -7.82
CA TYR A 155 5.68 -7.59 -8.01
C TYR A 155 5.69 -6.84 -6.69
N VAL A 156 6.05 -5.56 -6.75
CA VAL A 156 6.00 -4.64 -5.61
C VAL A 156 4.95 -3.58 -5.90
N TYR A 157 4.02 -3.41 -4.98
CA TYR A 157 2.97 -2.40 -5.06
C TYR A 157 3.20 -1.31 -4.01
N ASP A 158 3.18 -0.07 -4.48
CA ASP A 158 3.17 1.10 -3.62
C ASP A 158 1.77 1.32 -3.07
N LEU A 159 1.67 1.47 -1.76
CA LEU A 159 0.41 1.55 -1.04
C LEU A 159 0.43 2.69 -0.03
N TYR A 160 -0.78 3.10 0.36
CA TYR A 160 -1.00 3.95 1.54
C TYR A 160 -1.82 3.18 2.56
N VAL A 161 -1.56 3.43 3.83
CA VAL A 161 -2.29 2.83 4.95
C VAL A 161 -3.07 3.90 5.68
N ASN A 162 -4.39 3.71 5.78
CA ASN A 162 -5.23 4.59 6.58
C ASN A 162 -5.41 4.01 7.98
N SER A 163 -4.67 4.55 8.95
CA SER A 163 -4.82 4.21 10.35
C SER A 163 -4.72 5.46 11.22
N ARG A 164 -5.77 5.76 11.96
CA ARG A 164 -5.81 6.89 12.90
C ARG A 164 -5.25 6.55 14.27
N ASN A 165 -5.15 5.28 14.57
CA ASN A 165 -4.62 4.77 15.83
C ASN A 165 -3.75 3.53 15.57
N PRO A 166 -2.58 3.71 14.95
CA PRO A 166 -1.68 2.60 14.71
C PRO A 166 -1.18 2.02 16.02
N PHE A 167 -1.10 0.70 16.07
CA PHE A 167 -0.48 0.02 17.21
C PHE A 167 1.03 0.16 17.12
N ASP A 168 1.66 0.70 18.18
CA ASP A 168 3.11 0.71 18.34
C ASP A 168 3.50 -0.40 19.33
N PRO A 169 4.22 -1.45 18.89
CA PRO A 169 4.66 -2.52 19.76
C PRO A 169 5.70 -2.06 20.80
N LYS A 170 6.28 -0.88 20.65
CA LYS A 170 7.19 -0.26 21.64
C LYS A 170 6.42 0.48 22.74
N ASP A 171 5.13 0.78 22.52
CA ASP A 171 4.27 1.32 23.57
C ASP A 171 3.87 0.21 24.55
N GLY A 172 4.61 0.11 25.64
CA GLY A 172 4.40 -0.90 26.68
C GLY A 172 2.99 -0.84 27.32
N GLN A 173 2.31 0.32 27.31
CA GLN A 173 0.93 0.42 27.81
C GLN A 173 -0.07 -0.15 26.81
N ALA A 174 0.12 0.11 25.51
CA ALA A 174 -0.71 -0.46 24.46
C ALA A 174 -0.55 -1.99 24.41
N VAL A 175 0.67 -2.49 24.50
CA VAL A 175 0.96 -3.94 24.59
C VAL A 175 0.26 -4.55 25.80
N LYS A 176 0.38 -3.94 26.98
CA LYS A 176 -0.25 -4.45 28.21
C LYS A 176 -1.78 -4.51 28.12
N LYS A 177 -2.42 -3.51 27.50
CA LYS A 177 -3.87 -3.50 27.28
C LYS A 177 -4.31 -4.66 26.37
N ILE A 178 -3.57 -4.92 25.29
CA ILE A 178 -3.88 -6.04 24.40
C ILE A 178 -3.72 -7.37 25.14
N LEU A 179 -2.61 -7.57 25.84
CA LEU A 179 -2.41 -8.82 26.60
C LEU A 179 -3.49 -9.04 27.66
N GLN A 180 -3.98 -8.00 28.30
CA GLN A 180 -5.09 -8.08 29.26
C GLN A 180 -6.44 -8.38 28.59
N SER A 181 -6.62 -8.05 27.33
CA SER A 181 -7.86 -8.35 26.57
C SER A 181 -7.91 -9.77 26.01
N LEU A 182 -6.77 -10.45 25.97
CA LEU A 182 -6.63 -11.82 25.46
C LEU A 182 -6.64 -12.90 26.57
N GLY A 183 -6.57 -12.51 27.82
CA GLY A 183 -6.61 -13.41 28.99
C GLY A 183 -7.92 -13.31 29.74
#